data_fe115437cf81979672da9a6f0e7feaea
#
_entry.id   fe115437cf81979672da9a6f0e7feaea
#
_cell.length_a   1.000
_cell.length_b   1.000
_cell.length_c   1.000
_cell.angle_alpha   90.00
_cell.angle_beta   90.00
_cell.angle_gamma   90.00
#
_symmetry.space_group_name_H-M   'P 1'
#
loop_
_entity.id
_entity.type
_entity.pdbx_description
1 polymer ?
#
loop_
_entity_poly.entity_id
_entity_poly.type
_entity_poly.pdbx_seq_one_letter_code
_entity_poly.pdbx_strand_id
1 'polypeptide(L)'
;MKFHTFVPAPANSNAKFVLPWAEKVKKESNGEIITEMYYSMQLGGKPPQLVDQVREGVVDIVWTVAGYTPGRFPRLEAFELPFLPTKSVITSQAVQEYVETIGAEDLKDYKILTVHVHAPGMIHTKNKLIKSIGDFQGMKMRGPTRVI
;
A
#
# COMPACT_ATOMS: atom_id res chain seq x y z
N MET A 1 1.20 -12.80 -15.73
CA MET A 1 0.97 -11.42 -15.23
C MET A 1 2.19 -10.97 -14.43
N LYS A 2 2.63 -9.73 -14.63
CA LYS A 2 3.72 -9.12 -13.85
C LYS A 2 3.16 -8.39 -12.63
N PHE A 3 3.56 -8.83 -11.45
CA PHE A 3 3.21 -8.17 -10.19
C PHE A 3 4.42 -7.40 -9.64
N HIS A 4 4.33 -6.09 -9.53
CA HIS A 4 5.44 -5.24 -9.10
C HIS A 4 5.13 -4.56 -7.76
N THR A 5 6.11 -4.55 -6.85
CA THR A 5 5.97 -3.93 -5.53
C THR A 5 7.30 -3.35 -5.03
N PHE A 6 7.21 -2.34 -4.19
CA PHE A 6 8.36 -1.79 -3.45
C PHE A 6 8.77 -2.68 -2.27
N VAL A 7 7.91 -3.61 -1.88
CA VAL A 7 8.12 -4.46 -0.69
C VAL A 7 9.12 -5.57 -0.99
N PRO A 8 10.07 -5.84 -0.08
CA PRO A 8 11.05 -6.91 -0.27
C PRO A 8 10.41 -8.30 -0.19
N ALA A 9 11.00 -9.28 -0.88
CA ALA A 9 10.48 -10.64 -0.98
C ALA A 9 10.12 -11.29 0.39
N PRO A 10 10.93 -11.19 1.46
CA PRO A 10 10.64 -11.87 2.73
C PRO A 10 9.57 -11.18 3.58
N ALA A 11 8.96 -10.08 3.10
CA ALA A 11 7.93 -9.39 3.86
C ALA A 11 6.68 -10.26 4.08
N ASN A 12 6.08 -10.15 5.25
CA ASN A 12 4.90 -10.92 5.63
C ASN A 12 3.72 -10.76 4.65
N SER A 13 3.52 -9.57 4.10
CA SER A 13 2.49 -9.30 3.09
C SER A 13 2.70 -10.14 1.82
N ASN A 14 3.93 -10.29 1.36
CA ASN A 14 4.22 -11.16 0.22
C ASN A 14 4.02 -12.63 0.60
N ALA A 15 4.66 -13.09 1.68
CA ALA A 15 4.67 -14.50 2.06
C ALA A 15 3.29 -15.03 2.48
N LYS A 16 2.48 -14.21 3.17
CA LYS A 16 1.21 -14.65 3.76
C LYS A 16 -0.03 -14.23 2.98
N PHE A 17 0.09 -13.33 2.04
CA PHE A 17 -1.03 -12.86 1.25
C PHE A 17 -0.79 -12.96 -0.25
N VAL A 18 0.19 -12.25 -0.83
CA VAL A 18 0.34 -12.16 -2.28
C VAL A 18 0.72 -13.50 -2.91
N LEU A 19 1.69 -14.22 -2.35
CA LEU A 19 2.11 -15.52 -2.88
C LEU A 19 1.01 -16.58 -2.79
N PRO A 20 0.31 -16.78 -1.65
CA PRO A 20 -0.83 -17.69 -1.60
C PRO A 20 -1.96 -17.33 -2.57
N TRP A 21 -2.23 -16.03 -2.75
CA TRP A 21 -3.18 -15.55 -3.75
C TRP A 21 -2.74 -15.92 -5.18
N ALA A 22 -1.48 -15.66 -5.53
CA ALA A 22 -0.94 -15.96 -6.85
C ALA A 22 -1.02 -17.48 -7.18
N GLU A 23 -0.69 -18.34 -6.21
CA GLU A 23 -0.83 -19.80 -6.37
C GLU A 23 -2.30 -20.23 -6.49
N LYS A 24 -3.20 -19.59 -5.77
CA LYS A 24 -4.64 -19.84 -5.91
C LYS A 24 -5.14 -19.46 -7.30
N VAL A 25 -4.80 -18.29 -7.81
CA VAL A 25 -5.15 -17.83 -9.16
C VAL A 25 -4.62 -18.81 -10.22
N LYS A 26 -3.35 -19.22 -10.10
CA LYS A 26 -2.75 -20.22 -11.00
C LYS A 26 -3.53 -21.52 -10.99
N LYS A 27 -3.88 -22.03 -9.82
CA LYS A 27 -4.63 -23.29 -9.67
C LYS A 27 -6.04 -23.16 -10.25
N GLU A 28 -6.78 -22.10 -9.93
CA GLU A 28 -8.16 -21.90 -10.34
C GLU A 28 -8.30 -21.56 -11.83
N SER A 29 -7.25 -21.03 -12.46
CA SER A 29 -7.16 -20.82 -13.89
C SER A 29 -6.60 -22.03 -14.67
N ASN A 30 -6.45 -23.19 -14.05
CA ASN A 30 -5.82 -24.38 -14.65
C ASN A 30 -4.42 -24.09 -15.24
N GLY A 31 -3.68 -23.15 -14.64
CA GLY A 31 -2.33 -22.76 -15.05
C GLY A 31 -2.27 -21.71 -16.17
N GLU A 32 -3.40 -21.22 -16.66
CA GLU A 32 -3.44 -20.18 -17.69
C GLU A 32 -2.93 -18.83 -17.18
N ILE A 33 -3.13 -18.54 -15.89
CA ILE A 33 -2.69 -17.29 -15.27
C ILE A 33 -1.53 -17.57 -14.32
N ILE A 34 -0.34 -17.15 -14.71
CA ILE A 34 0.88 -17.23 -13.90
C ILE A 34 1.30 -15.83 -13.50
N THR A 35 1.58 -15.62 -12.20
CA THR A 35 2.03 -14.34 -11.65
C THR A 35 3.54 -14.35 -11.46
N GLU A 36 4.24 -13.47 -12.17
CA GLU A 36 5.68 -13.22 -11.99
C GLU A 36 5.87 -12.07 -10.99
N MET A 37 6.59 -12.35 -9.91
CA MET A 37 6.77 -11.40 -8.81
C MET A 37 8.05 -10.58 -8.97
N TYR A 38 7.93 -9.26 -8.95
CA TYR A 38 9.02 -8.30 -8.98
C TYR A 38 9.02 -7.47 -7.69
N TYR A 39 9.99 -7.72 -6.81
CA TYR A 39 10.10 -7.13 -5.48
C TYR A 39 11.03 -5.92 -5.47
N SER A 40 10.94 -5.10 -4.41
CA SER A 40 11.93 -4.03 -4.14
C SER A 40 12.22 -3.15 -5.36
N MET A 41 11.23 -2.84 -6.17
CA MET A 41 11.35 -2.03 -7.38
C MET A 41 12.29 -2.63 -8.46
N GLN A 42 12.34 -3.95 -8.61
CA GLN A 42 13.23 -4.66 -9.57
C GLN A 42 13.03 -4.23 -11.02
N LEU A 43 11.84 -3.78 -11.41
CA LEU A 43 11.58 -3.26 -12.76
C LEU A 43 11.91 -1.76 -12.89
N GLY A 44 12.58 -1.20 -11.88
CA GLY A 44 13.00 0.20 -11.88
C GLY A 44 11.94 1.17 -11.37
N GLY A 45 12.32 2.44 -11.29
CA GLY A 45 11.51 3.52 -10.75
C GLY A 45 11.57 3.63 -9.23
N LYS A 46 10.70 4.48 -8.69
CA LYS A 46 10.51 4.72 -7.24
C LYS A 46 9.09 4.32 -6.86
N PRO A 47 8.80 4.02 -5.57
CA PRO A 47 7.47 3.60 -5.15
C PRO A 47 6.29 4.46 -5.63
N PRO A 48 6.38 5.80 -5.71
CA PRO A 48 5.31 6.62 -6.28
C PRO A 48 4.97 6.32 -7.75
N GLN A 49 5.93 5.77 -8.51
CA GLN A 49 5.73 5.50 -9.94
C GLN A 49 5.01 4.17 -10.22
N LEU A 50 4.76 3.33 -9.21
CA LEU A 50 4.04 2.06 -9.38
C LEU A 50 2.65 2.24 -9.98
N VAL A 51 1.93 3.28 -9.56
CA VAL A 51 0.59 3.59 -10.09
C VAL A 51 0.62 3.99 -11.57
N ASP A 52 1.69 4.65 -12.02
CA ASP A 52 1.86 4.98 -13.43
C ASP A 52 2.23 3.72 -14.23
N GLN A 53 3.12 2.88 -13.70
CA GLN A 53 3.53 1.65 -14.37
C GLN A 53 2.36 0.70 -14.67
N VAL A 54 1.40 0.55 -13.73
CA VAL A 54 0.21 -0.28 -13.98
C VAL A 54 -0.75 0.41 -14.95
N ARG A 55 -0.94 1.71 -14.85
CA ARG A 55 -1.80 2.47 -15.78
C ARG A 55 -1.26 2.44 -17.22
N GLU A 56 0.05 2.49 -17.39
CA GLU A 56 0.72 2.49 -18.69
C GLU A 56 0.95 1.07 -19.25
N GLY A 57 0.55 0.03 -18.52
CA GLY A 57 0.68 -1.36 -18.95
C GLY A 57 2.10 -1.91 -18.93
N VAL A 58 3.02 -1.25 -18.22
CA VAL A 58 4.40 -1.78 -18.00
C VAL A 58 4.35 -3.05 -17.17
N VAL A 59 3.42 -3.07 -16.22
CA VAL A 59 3.09 -4.22 -15.35
C VAL A 59 1.57 -4.38 -15.26
N ASP A 60 1.12 -5.58 -14.91
CA ASP A 60 -0.31 -5.89 -14.82
C ASP A 60 -0.90 -5.56 -13.45
N ILE A 61 -0.12 -5.75 -12.39
CA ILE A 61 -0.57 -5.55 -11.00
C ILE A 61 0.53 -4.85 -10.22
N VAL A 62 0.12 -3.92 -9.35
CA VAL A 62 1.01 -3.30 -8.37
C VAL A 62 0.40 -3.36 -6.97
N TRP A 63 1.26 -3.46 -5.97
CA TRP A 63 0.89 -3.17 -4.60
C TRP A 63 1.68 -1.97 -4.11
N THR A 64 0.97 -0.91 -3.73
CA THR A 64 1.55 0.38 -3.36
C THR A 64 0.75 1.05 -2.24
N VAL A 65 1.22 2.20 -1.79
CA VAL A 65 0.55 3.04 -0.78
C VAL A 65 0.00 4.28 -1.48
N ALA A 66 -1.29 4.57 -1.33
CA ALA A 66 -1.94 5.71 -1.97
C ALA A 66 -1.25 7.04 -1.63
N GLY A 67 -0.86 7.25 -0.37
CA GLY A 67 -0.16 8.45 0.09
C GLY A 67 1.26 8.66 -0.45
N TYR A 68 1.80 7.71 -1.22
CA TYR A 68 3.07 7.95 -1.95
C TYR A 68 2.90 8.87 -3.15
N THR A 69 1.67 9.09 -3.62
CA THR A 69 1.33 10.01 -4.70
C THR A 69 0.34 11.08 -4.21
N PRO A 70 0.78 12.04 -3.36
CA PRO A 70 -0.09 13.03 -2.74
C PRO A 70 -0.94 13.77 -3.76
N GLY A 71 -2.24 13.91 -3.48
CA GLY A 71 -3.21 14.58 -4.35
C GLY A 71 -3.74 13.75 -5.52
N ARG A 72 -3.22 12.52 -5.72
CA ARG A 72 -3.70 11.65 -6.79
C ARG A 72 -4.97 10.90 -6.42
N PHE A 73 -5.10 10.52 -5.15
CA PHE A 73 -6.24 9.82 -4.58
C PHE A 73 -6.77 10.57 -3.35
N PRO A 74 -7.28 11.82 -3.53
CA PRO A 74 -7.51 12.72 -2.40
C PRO A 74 -8.51 12.18 -1.39
N ARG A 75 -9.48 11.40 -1.83
CA ARG A 75 -10.46 10.81 -0.92
C ARG A 75 -9.88 9.64 -0.11
N LEU A 76 -8.94 8.87 -0.69
CA LEU A 76 -8.23 7.82 0.05
C LEU A 76 -7.26 8.39 1.09
N GLU A 77 -6.69 9.56 0.83
CA GLU A 77 -5.81 10.24 1.79
C GLU A 77 -6.51 10.59 3.11
N ALA A 78 -7.85 10.68 3.11
CA ALA A 78 -8.61 10.87 4.34
C ALA A 78 -8.40 9.73 5.36
N PHE A 79 -8.16 8.50 4.89
CA PHE A 79 -7.90 7.35 5.77
C PHE A 79 -6.48 7.34 6.36
N GLU A 80 -5.61 8.26 5.93
CA GLU A 80 -4.29 8.48 6.53
C GLU A 80 -4.32 9.53 7.65
N LEU A 81 -5.46 10.21 7.86
CA LEU A 81 -5.58 11.24 8.89
C LEU A 81 -5.43 10.64 10.29
N PRO A 82 -4.72 11.33 11.21
CA PRO A 82 -4.59 10.90 12.58
C PRO A 82 -5.95 10.65 13.24
N PHE A 83 -6.03 9.61 14.08
CA PHE A 83 -7.19 9.22 14.88
C PHE A 83 -8.39 8.66 14.08
N LEU A 84 -8.42 8.74 12.76
CA LEU A 84 -9.49 8.14 11.96
C LEU A 84 -9.38 6.60 11.95
N PRO A 85 -8.24 5.98 11.57
CA PRO A 85 -8.09 4.54 11.65
C PRO A 85 -7.86 4.10 13.10
N THR A 86 -8.75 3.25 13.62
CA THR A 86 -8.62 2.73 15.00
C THR A 86 -8.16 1.28 15.05
N LYS A 87 -8.82 0.40 14.29
CA LYS A 87 -8.48 -1.03 14.17
C LYS A 87 -8.29 -1.38 12.71
N SER A 88 -7.12 -1.90 12.36
CA SER A 88 -6.76 -2.19 10.96
C SER A 88 -7.77 -3.06 10.22
N VAL A 89 -8.34 -4.08 10.86
CA VAL A 89 -9.34 -4.96 10.24
C VAL A 89 -10.61 -4.18 9.89
N ILE A 90 -11.20 -3.48 10.86
CA ILE A 90 -12.45 -2.72 10.65
C ILE A 90 -12.22 -1.59 9.65
N THR A 91 -11.12 -0.87 9.79
CA THR A 91 -10.80 0.22 8.85
C THR A 91 -10.54 -0.30 7.45
N SER A 92 -9.90 -1.47 7.29
CA SER A 92 -9.70 -2.08 5.97
C SER A 92 -11.03 -2.45 5.30
N GLN A 93 -11.99 -2.98 6.05
CA GLN A 93 -13.34 -3.26 5.54
C GLN A 93 -14.04 -1.98 5.10
N ALA A 94 -13.98 -0.92 5.91
CA ALA A 94 -14.58 0.36 5.58
C ALA A 94 -13.92 1.01 4.33
N VAL A 95 -12.60 0.92 4.19
CA VAL A 95 -11.89 1.41 3.00
C VAL A 95 -12.25 0.58 1.75
N GLN A 96 -12.41 -0.73 1.89
CA GLN A 96 -12.85 -1.58 0.77
C GLN A 96 -14.24 -1.17 0.29
N GLU A 97 -15.20 -1.03 1.20
CA GLU A 97 -16.55 -0.55 0.85
C GLU A 97 -16.53 0.86 0.24
N TYR A 98 -15.69 1.73 0.79
CA TYR A 98 -15.54 3.09 0.29
C TYR A 98 -15.03 3.13 -1.16
N VAL A 99 -14.00 2.35 -1.51
CA VAL A 99 -13.46 2.34 -2.88
C VAL A 99 -14.40 1.66 -3.88
N GLU A 100 -15.27 0.77 -3.43
CA GLU A 100 -16.30 0.13 -4.27
C GLU A 100 -17.52 1.04 -4.51
N THR A 101 -17.67 2.11 -3.74
CA THR A 101 -18.82 3.03 -3.79
C THR A 101 -18.37 4.45 -4.09
N ILE A 102 -18.21 5.27 -3.07
CA ILE A 102 -17.96 6.72 -3.17
C ILE A 102 -16.57 7.02 -3.77
N GLY A 103 -15.57 6.22 -3.44
CA GLY A 103 -14.19 6.38 -3.88
C GLY A 103 -13.89 5.92 -5.30
N ALA A 104 -14.85 5.25 -5.95
CA ALA A 104 -14.65 4.64 -7.27
C ALA A 104 -14.21 5.65 -8.33
N GLU A 105 -14.68 6.90 -8.26
CA GLU A 105 -14.32 7.96 -9.24
C GLU A 105 -12.82 8.30 -9.20
N ASP A 106 -12.20 8.35 -8.03
CA ASP A 106 -10.76 8.61 -7.89
C ASP A 106 -9.91 7.48 -8.48
N LEU A 107 -10.49 6.30 -8.60
CA LEU A 107 -9.81 5.06 -8.99
C LEU A 107 -10.25 4.52 -10.35
N LYS A 108 -11.01 5.30 -11.12
CA LYS A 108 -11.62 4.86 -12.40
C LYS A 108 -10.62 4.35 -13.45
N ASP A 109 -9.37 4.83 -13.38
CA ASP A 109 -8.30 4.39 -14.30
C ASP A 109 -7.66 3.04 -13.87
N TYR A 110 -8.14 2.46 -12.77
CA TYR A 110 -7.57 1.26 -12.17
C TYR A 110 -8.65 0.23 -11.85
N LYS A 111 -8.31 -1.05 -11.97
CA LYS A 111 -9.12 -2.13 -11.37
C LYS A 111 -8.56 -2.42 -9.98
N ILE A 112 -9.30 -2.03 -8.96
CA ILE A 112 -8.93 -2.32 -7.58
C ILE A 112 -9.26 -3.77 -7.27
N LEU A 113 -8.26 -4.54 -6.87
CA LEU A 113 -8.45 -5.93 -6.44
C LEU A 113 -8.75 -5.99 -4.94
N THR A 114 -8.02 -5.23 -4.16
CA THR A 114 -8.26 -5.10 -2.72
C THR A 114 -7.55 -3.86 -2.17
N VAL A 115 -8.08 -3.33 -1.08
CA VAL A 115 -7.44 -2.28 -0.28
C VAL A 115 -7.37 -2.70 1.18
N HIS A 116 -6.37 -2.21 1.87
CA HIS A 116 -6.24 -2.43 3.31
C HIS A 116 -5.48 -1.29 3.97
N VAL A 117 -5.63 -1.15 5.27
CA VAL A 117 -4.78 -0.31 6.10
C VAL A 117 -3.92 -1.20 7.00
N HIS A 118 -2.71 -0.75 7.28
CA HIS A 118 -1.84 -1.41 8.26
C HIS A 118 -2.17 -0.97 9.70
N ALA A 119 -1.52 -1.57 10.68
CA ALA A 119 -1.61 -1.12 12.08
C ALA A 119 -1.14 0.34 12.22
N PRO A 120 -1.63 1.06 13.24
CA PRO A 120 -1.20 2.44 13.49
C PRO A 120 0.31 2.59 13.49
N GLY A 121 0.80 3.71 12.97
CA GLY A 121 2.22 4.04 12.96
C GLY A 121 2.79 4.13 14.37
N MET A 122 4.01 3.64 14.55
CA MET A 122 4.73 3.71 15.82
C MET A 122 6.00 4.51 15.64
N ILE A 123 6.35 5.28 16.67
CA ILE A 123 7.58 6.07 16.67
C ILE A 123 8.74 5.17 17.12
N HIS A 124 9.72 5.01 16.25
CA HIS A 124 10.94 4.28 16.55
C HIS A 124 12.12 5.26 16.70
N THR A 125 12.80 5.19 17.83
CA THR A 125 13.99 6.01 18.09
C THR A 125 15.17 5.11 18.48
N LYS A 126 16.38 5.53 18.13
CA LYS A 126 17.58 4.75 18.42
C LYS A 126 18.07 4.97 19.88
N ASN A 127 18.12 6.21 20.32
CA ASN A 127 18.84 6.60 21.53
C ASN A 127 18.01 7.39 22.53
N LYS A 128 16.75 7.72 22.23
CA LYS A 128 15.90 8.57 23.08
C LYS A 128 14.51 8.01 23.17
N LEU A 129 14.03 7.78 24.37
CA LEU A 129 12.63 7.41 24.60
C LEU A 129 11.76 8.68 24.55
N ILE A 130 10.74 8.67 23.70
CA ILE A 130 9.77 9.75 23.59
C ILE A 130 8.67 9.54 24.62
N LYS A 131 8.50 10.49 25.54
CA LYS A 131 7.48 10.47 26.58
C LYS A 131 6.52 11.67 26.50
N SER A 132 6.92 12.73 25.81
CA SER A 132 6.17 13.97 25.67
C SER A 132 6.38 14.60 24.31
N ILE A 133 5.52 15.54 23.92
CA ILE A 133 5.68 16.32 22.69
C ILE A 133 7.00 17.11 22.70
N GLY A 134 7.43 17.63 23.85
CA GLY A 134 8.69 18.35 23.99
C GLY A 134 9.92 17.52 23.62
N ASP A 135 9.83 16.19 23.71
CA ASP A 135 10.94 15.30 23.35
C ASP A 135 11.26 15.28 21.86
N PHE A 136 10.36 15.73 21.01
CA PHE A 136 10.58 15.87 19.57
C PHE A 136 11.43 17.07 19.17
N GLN A 137 11.60 18.03 20.06
CA GLN A 137 12.33 19.25 19.76
C GLN A 137 13.77 18.94 19.29
N GLY A 138 14.14 19.47 18.13
CA GLY A 138 15.45 19.26 17.50
C GLY A 138 15.65 17.88 16.86
N MET A 139 14.64 17.01 16.85
CA MET A 139 14.76 15.70 16.21
C MET A 139 14.49 15.79 14.70
N LYS A 140 15.30 15.07 13.93
CA LYS A 140 15.02 14.82 12.51
C LYS A 140 14.21 13.54 12.39
N MET A 141 12.95 13.67 12.01
CA MET A 141 12.01 12.55 11.89
C MET A 141 11.80 12.17 10.41
N ARG A 142 11.53 10.88 10.16
CA ARG A 142 11.05 10.40 8.87
C ARG A 142 9.58 10.00 9.03
N GLY A 143 8.71 10.64 8.27
CA GLY A 143 7.31 10.19 8.10
C GLY A 143 7.18 9.24 6.90
N PRO A 144 6.20 8.33 6.89
CA PRO A 144 5.94 7.42 5.78
C PRO A 144 5.32 8.13 4.57
N THR A 145 4.43 9.08 4.79
CA THR A 145 3.72 9.85 3.77
C THR A 145 3.77 11.34 4.08
N ARG A 146 3.18 12.17 3.22
CA ARG A 146 3.13 13.63 3.41
C ARG A 146 2.16 14.06 4.52
N VAL A 147 1.15 13.24 4.78
CA VAL A 147 0.06 13.57 5.73
C VAL A 147 0.48 13.28 7.18
N ILE A 148 1.48 12.43 7.37
CA ILE A 148 1.95 11.99 8.68
C ILE A 148 3.35 12.50 8.95
#